data_53d6871d56f0cbdb4a6a6d58bae72fde
#
_entry.id   53d6871d56f0cbdb4a6a6d58bae72fde
#
_cell.length_a   1.000
_cell.length_b   1.000
_cell.length_c   1.000
_cell.angle_alpha   90.00
_cell.angle_beta   90.00
_cell.angle_gamma   90.00
#
_symmetry.space_group_name_H-M   'P 1'
#
loop_
_entity.id
_entity.type
_entity.pdbx_description
1 polymer ?
#
loop_
_entity_poly.entity_id
_entity_poly.type
_entity_poly.pdbx_seq_one_letter_code
_entity_poly.pdbx_strand_id
1 'polypeptide(L)'
;MESHSHYFDNDPSSPSRECSVDLVLPDLTRSLKTDTGIFSSKKIDTGTKFLLLEAPTPAVPPKHVLDLGCGYGPIAAVLEHRFPNANVWATDTNNRALKLSARNLTGAYTTVCRPEDIPQEISFDLIWSNPPVRIGKNKMMDLLSLWLNRLTTSGTAVLVVNKNLGADSLHVWMESEGWKVNRLKSFRGFRLLEVKRNA
;
A
#
# COMPACT_ATOMS: atom_id res chain seq x y z
N MET A 1 -16.63 21.25 -20.75
CA MET A 1 -15.31 20.58 -20.64
C MET A 1 -14.67 21.07 -19.34
N GLU A 2 -15.05 20.48 -18.22
CA GLU A 2 -14.45 20.80 -16.93
C GLU A 2 -13.36 19.77 -16.63
N SER A 3 -12.16 20.29 -16.42
CA SER A 3 -10.94 19.52 -16.24
C SER A 3 -10.94 18.81 -14.89
N HIS A 4 -10.99 17.49 -14.90
CA HIS A 4 -10.84 16.63 -13.73
C HIS A 4 -9.39 16.55 -13.18
N SER A 5 -8.58 17.63 -13.25
CA SER A 5 -7.15 17.57 -12.98
C SER A 5 -6.70 17.96 -11.56
N HIS A 6 -7.61 18.26 -10.61
CA HIS A 6 -7.20 18.79 -9.29
C HIS A 6 -7.07 17.77 -8.15
N TYR A 7 -7.11 16.46 -8.43
CA TYR A 7 -7.13 15.46 -7.36
C TYR A 7 -5.77 14.93 -6.93
N PHE A 8 -4.70 15.15 -7.71
CA PHE A 8 -3.41 14.47 -7.57
C PHE A 8 -2.17 15.38 -7.60
N ASP A 9 -2.31 16.68 -7.46
CA ASP A 9 -1.16 17.59 -7.30
C ASP A 9 -0.68 17.58 -5.86
N ASN A 10 0.10 16.56 -5.48
CA ASN A 10 0.72 16.46 -4.17
C ASN A 10 2.25 16.41 -4.24
N ASP A 11 2.86 17.37 -4.91
CA ASP A 11 4.26 17.66 -4.61
C ASP A 11 4.31 18.41 -3.28
N PRO A 12 5.01 17.87 -2.27
CA PRO A 12 5.09 18.55 -0.98
C PRO A 12 5.74 19.92 -1.16
N SER A 13 5.10 20.97 -0.67
CA SER A 13 5.63 22.35 -0.67
C SER A 13 6.83 22.51 0.28
N SER A 14 7.10 21.51 1.14
CA SER A 14 8.23 21.53 2.08
C SER A 14 9.56 21.35 1.36
N PRO A 15 10.63 22.10 1.75
CA PRO A 15 11.98 21.89 1.25
C PRO A 15 12.41 20.43 1.43
N SER A 16 13.07 19.87 0.43
CA SER A 16 13.64 18.52 0.48
C SER A 16 14.76 18.47 1.53
N ARG A 17 14.69 17.46 2.39
CA ARG A 17 15.78 17.12 3.32
C ARG A 17 15.81 15.61 3.45
N GLU A 18 16.62 14.99 2.58
CA GLU A 18 16.76 13.54 2.56
C GLU A 18 17.36 12.99 3.86
N CYS A 19 16.88 11.84 4.28
CA CYS A 19 17.43 11.04 5.37
C CYS A 19 17.26 9.55 5.06
N SER A 20 17.63 8.67 6.00
CA SER A 20 17.47 7.23 5.84
C SER A 20 16.74 6.66 7.05
N VAL A 21 15.98 5.60 6.81
CA VAL A 21 15.27 4.84 7.84
C VAL A 21 15.58 3.36 7.66
N ASP A 22 15.94 2.68 8.74
CA ASP A 22 16.20 1.24 8.71
C ASP A 22 14.89 0.46 8.89
N LEU A 23 14.58 -0.35 7.89
CA LEU A 23 13.55 -1.38 7.93
C LEU A 23 14.20 -2.65 8.47
N VAL A 24 13.84 -3.02 9.71
CA VAL A 24 14.35 -4.22 10.38
C VAL A 24 13.19 -5.16 10.66
N LEU A 25 13.20 -6.31 9.97
CA LEU A 25 12.27 -7.43 10.11
C LEU A 25 13.07 -8.71 10.35
N PRO A 26 12.46 -9.80 10.81
CA PRO A 26 13.15 -11.10 11.02
C PRO A 26 13.81 -11.65 9.75
N ASP A 27 13.24 -11.36 8.58
CA ASP A 27 13.65 -11.86 7.27
C ASP A 27 14.35 -10.82 6.38
N LEU A 28 14.33 -9.53 6.76
CA LEU A 28 14.90 -8.44 5.94
C LEU A 28 15.42 -7.31 6.81
N THR A 29 16.67 -6.90 6.57
CA THR A 29 17.20 -5.61 7.03
C THR A 29 17.60 -4.78 5.81
N ARG A 30 17.03 -3.58 5.67
CA ARG A 30 17.29 -2.67 4.55
C ARG A 30 17.23 -1.22 5.00
N SER A 31 18.23 -0.41 4.64
CA SER A 31 18.17 1.04 4.81
C SER A 31 17.46 1.68 3.62
N LEU A 32 16.41 2.45 3.89
CA LEU A 32 15.57 3.10 2.89
C LEU A 32 15.78 4.62 2.93
N LYS A 33 15.97 5.22 1.77
CA LYS A 33 15.99 6.68 1.63
C LYS A 33 14.59 7.25 1.80
N THR A 34 14.48 8.33 2.53
CA THR A 34 13.23 9.05 2.74
C THR A 34 13.49 10.56 2.75
N ASP A 35 12.43 11.37 2.85
CA ASP A 35 12.55 12.83 2.78
C ASP A 35 11.45 13.51 3.61
N THR A 36 11.68 14.78 3.96
CA THR A 36 10.63 15.65 4.51
C THR A 36 9.46 15.75 3.52
N GLY A 37 8.25 15.88 4.06
CA GLY A 37 7.03 15.91 3.24
C GLY A 37 6.52 14.53 2.79
N ILE A 38 7.22 13.45 3.15
CA ILE A 38 6.76 12.07 2.96
C ILE A 38 6.22 11.52 4.28
N PHE A 39 5.19 10.70 4.18
CA PHE A 39 4.61 10.03 5.36
C PHE A 39 5.67 9.22 6.10
N SER A 40 5.76 9.43 7.42
CA SER A 40 6.65 8.70 8.33
C SER A 40 8.15 8.76 7.96
N SER A 41 8.63 9.94 7.58
CA SER A 41 10.00 10.16 7.08
C SER A 41 11.12 9.91 8.09
N LYS A 42 10.82 9.76 9.39
CA LYS A 42 11.85 9.59 10.45
C LYS A 42 11.96 8.16 10.98
N LYS A 43 10.99 7.30 10.71
CA LYS A 43 10.95 5.90 11.15
C LYS A 43 9.92 5.14 10.33
N ILE A 44 10.04 3.81 10.27
CA ILE A 44 8.96 2.98 9.72
C ILE A 44 7.69 3.20 10.55
N ASP A 45 6.58 3.50 9.86
CA ASP A 45 5.28 3.68 10.52
C ASP A 45 4.88 2.42 11.29
N THR A 46 4.25 2.61 12.45
CA THR A 46 3.84 1.49 13.32
C THR A 46 2.82 0.57 12.64
N GLY A 47 1.87 1.15 11.89
CA GLY A 47 0.89 0.37 11.12
C GLY A 47 1.55 -0.40 10.00
N THR A 48 2.42 0.25 9.23
CA THR A 48 3.21 -0.41 8.19
C THR A 48 4.05 -1.55 8.77
N LYS A 49 4.80 -1.32 9.86
CA LYS A 49 5.58 -2.39 10.50
C LYS A 49 4.70 -3.54 10.99
N PHE A 50 3.52 -3.24 11.54
CA PHE A 50 2.55 -4.24 11.96
C PHE A 50 2.05 -5.09 10.78
N LEU A 51 1.70 -4.46 9.65
CA LEU A 51 1.34 -5.18 8.43
C LEU A 51 2.47 -6.10 7.98
N LEU A 52 3.70 -5.59 7.87
CA LEU A 52 4.85 -6.34 7.39
C LEU A 52 5.21 -7.56 8.26
N LEU A 53 4.93 -7.49 9.57
CA LEU A 53 5.18 -8.59 10.51
C LEU A 53 4.06 -9.63 10.53
N GLU A 54 2.82 -9.24 10.24
CA GLU A 54 1.65 -10.04 10.55
C GLU A 54 0.79 -10.41 9.33
N ALA A 55 1.04 -9.81 8.17
CA ALA A 55 0.32 -10.17 6.96
C ALA A 55 0.62 -11.63 6.57
N PRO A 56 -0.42 -12.43 6.27
CA PRO A 56 -0.24 -13.81 5.89
C PRO A 56 0.49 -13.93 4.55
N THR A 57 1.34 -14.94 4.43
CA THR A 57 1.93 -15.32 3.15
C THR A 57 0.90 -16.13 2.35
N PRO A 58 0.62 -15.78 1.08
CA PRO A 58 -0.24 -16.59 0.22
C PRO A 58 0.26 -18.03 0.09
N ALA A 59 -0.66 -19.00 0.08
CA ALA A 59 -0.31 -20.42 -0.10
C ALA A 59 0.25 -20.72 -1.51
N VAL A 60 -0.20 -19.95 -2.50
CA VAL A 60 0.30 -19.99 -3.89
C VAL A 60 1.11 -18.73 -4.12
N PRO A 61 2.35 -18.83 -4.65
CA PRO A 61 3.15 -17.66 -4.98
C PRO A 61 2.38 -16.70 -5.91
N PRO A 62 2.25 -15.41 -5.55
CA PRO A 62 1.53 -14.45 -6.35
C PRO A 62 2.34 -14.09 -7.62
N LYS A 63 1.64 -13.79 -8.73
CA LYS A 63 2.24 -13.30 -9.98
C LYS A 63 2.33 -11.79 -10.03
N HIS A 64 1.26 -11.12 -9.62
CA HIS A 64 1.19 -9.65 -9.55
C HIS A 64 0.85 -9.21 -8.14
N VAL A 65 1.69 -8.37 -7.57
CA VAL A 65 1.51 -7.82 -6.23
C VAL A 65 1.55 -6.29 -6.27
N LEU A 66 0.75 -5.65 -5.42
CA LEU A 66 0.62 -4.20 -5.38
C LEU A 66 0.90 -3.66 -3.97
N ASP A 67 1.79 -2.67 -3.88
CA ASP A 67 1.90 -1.72 -2.77
C ASP A 67 1.08 -0.47 -3.12
N LEU A 68 -0.11 -0.35 -2.55
CA LEU A 68 -1.02 0.76 -2.81
C LEU A 68 -0.76 1.90 -1.82
N GLY A 69 -0.29 3.04 -2.33
CA GLY A 69 0.18 4.17 -1.53
C GLY A 69 1.57 3.91 -0.97
N CYS A 70 2.53 3.60 -1.85
CA CYS A 70 3.82 3.05 -1.47
C CYS A 70 4.72 3.99 -0.65
N GLY A 71 4.48 5.31 -0.69
CA GLY A 71 5.36 6.27 -0.03
C GLY A 71 6.80 6.15 -0.54
N TYR A 72 7.75 5.94 0.36
CA TYR A 72 9.16 5.68 -0.01
C TYR A 72 9.48 4.18 -0.20
N GLY A 73 8.46 3.31 -0.26
CA GLY A 73 8.54 1.92 -0.68
C GLY A 73 8.82 0.86 0.40
N PRO A 74 8.52 1.05 1.70
CA PRO A 74 8.80 0.03 2.71
C PRO A 74 8.01 -1.27 2.53
N ILE A 75 6.76 -1.20 2.07
CA ILE A 75 5.95 -2.39 1.78
C ILE A 75 6.47 -3.07 0.52
N ALA A 76 6.68 -2.32 -0.57
CA ALA A 76 7.19 -2.86 -1.82
C ALA A 76 8.56 -3.52 -1.65
N ALA A 77 9.45 -2.98 -0.81
CA ALA A 77 10.75 -3.59 -0.50
C ALA A 77 10.62 -4.98 0.15
N VAL A 78 9.58 -5.21 0.94
CA VAL A 78 9.29 -6.53 1.51
C VAL A 78 8.62 -7.44 0.49
N LEU A 79 7.73 -6.90 -0.34
CA LEU A 79 7.09 -7.67 -1.42
C LEU A 79 8.11 -8.21 -2.42
N GLU A 80 9.08 -7.36 -2.88
CA GLU A 80 10.14 -7.83 -3.80
C GLU A 80 11.09 -8.86 -3.14
N HIS A 81 11.31 -8.75 -1.83
CA HIS A 81 12.12 -9.71 -1.08
C HIS A 81 11.41 -11.05 -0.91
N ARG A 82 10.14 -11.03 -0.49
CA ARG A 82 9.38 -12.26 -0.20
C ARG A 82 8.87 -12.96 -1.45
N PHE A 83 8.67 -12.21 -2.54
CA PHE A 83 8.14 -12.72 -3.81
C PHE A 83 9.06 -12.33 -4.99
N PRO A 84 10.30 -12.82 -5.05
CA PRO A 84 11.30 -12.36 -6.01
C PRO A 84 10.96 -12.64 -7.48
N ASN A 85 10.01 -13.54 -7.73
CA ASN A 85 9.52 -13.86 -9.07
C ASN A 85 8.18 -13.19 -9.43
N ALA A 86 7.61 -12.38 -8.51
CA ALA A 86 6.39 -11.64 -8.77
C ALA A 86 6.68 -10.30 -9.44
N ASN A 87 5.76 -9.85 -10.29
CA ASN A 87 5.73 -8.47 -10.74
C ASN A 87 5.21 -7.58 -9.61
N VAL A 88 6.10 -6.81 -9.01
CA VAL A 88 5.79 -5.89 -7.90
C VAL A 88 5.45 -4.53 -8.48
N TRP A 89 4.27 -4.04 -8.17
CA TRP A 89 3.82 -2.71 -8.52
C TRP A 89 3.80 -1.85 -7.25
N ALA A 90 4.52 -0.73 -7.27
CA ALA A 90 4.53 0.25 -6.20
C ALA A 90 3.97 1.57 -6.73
N THR A 91 2.83 2.01 -6.20
CA THR A 91 2.14 3.19 -6.72
C THR A 91 1.85 4.21 -5.64
N ASP A 92 2.01 5.49 -6.01
CA ASP A 92 1.67 6.64 -5.18
C ASP A 92 1.29 7.82 -6.10
N THR A 93 0.55 8.79 -5.57
CA THR A 93 0.24 10.03 -6.27
C THR A 93 1.30 11.11 -6.08
N ASN A 94 2.13 10.97 -5.05
CA ASN A 94 3.19 11.91 -4.69
C ASN A 94 4.47 11.63 -5.50
N ASN A 95 4.87 12.56 -6.37
CA ASN A 95 6.07 12.41 -7.20
C ASN A 95 7.37 12.24 -6.40
N ARG A 96 7.48 12.88 -5.22
CA ARG A 96 8.65 12.72 -4.34
C ARG A 96 8.70 11.31 -3.76
N ALA A 97 7.54 10.74 -3.39
CA ALA A 97 7.41 9.36 -2.93
C ALA A 97 7.85 8.38 -4.02
N LEU A 98 7.35 8.53 -5.24
CA LEU A 98 7.74 7.68 -6.37
C LEU A 98 9.24 7.72 -6.67
N LYS A 99 9.86 8.92 -6.66
CA LYS A 99 11.32 9.06 -6.85
C LYS A 99 12.12 8.34 -5.76
N LEU A 100 11.67 8.40 -4.51
CA LEU A 100 12.31 7.69 -3.39
C LEU A 100 12.11 6.18 -3.51
N SER A 101 10.89 5.73 -3.80
CA SER A 101 10.60 4.31 -4.05
C SER A 101 11.48 3.74 -5.17
N ALA A 102 11.59 4.42 -6.30
CA ALA A 102 12.43 3.99 -7.43
C ALA A 102 13.93 3.88 -7.06
N ARG A 103 14.41 4.64 -6.08
CA ARG A 103 15.78 4.55 -5.56
C ARG A 103 15.97 3.46 -4.52
N ASN A 104 14.91 3.12 -3.81
CA ASN A 104 14.92 2.14 -2.72
C ASN A 104 14.66 0.70 -3.19
N LEU A 105 13.95 0.54 -4.30
CA LEU A 105 13.52 -0.74 -4.83
C LEU A 105 14.48 -1.20 -5.92
N THR A 106 14.94 -2.43 -5.82
CA THR A 106 15.99 -3.00 -6.71
C THR A 106 15.58 -4.34 -7.31
N GLY A 107 14.36 -4.80 -7.06
CA GLY A 107 13.84 -6.04 -7.61
C GLY A 107 13.73 -5.97 -9.15
N ALA A 108 14.18 -7.03 -9.83
CA ALA A 108 14.22 -7.09 -11.29
C ALA A 108 12.83 -6.94 -11.94
N TYR A 109 11.77 -7.29 -11.20
CA TYR A 109 10.39 -7.22 -11.67
C TYR A 109 9.58 -6.18 -10.89
N THR A 110 10.24 -5.13 -10.37
CA THR A 110 9.58 -4.06 -9.62
C THR A 110 9.36 -2.84 -10.51
N THR A 111 8.10 -2.40 -10.59
CA THR A 111 7.69 -1.19 -11.30
C THR A 111 7.16 -0.16 -10.32
N VAL A 112 7.77 1.02 -10.33
CA VAL A 112 7.31 2.18 -9.55
C VAL A 112 6.66 3.17 -10.51
N CYS A 113 5.40 3.45 -10.34
CA CYS A 113 4.64 4.28 -11.27
C CYS A 113 3.45 4.98 -10.61
N ARG A 114 2.85 5.90 -11.32
CA ARG A 114 1.58 6.51 -10.90
C ARG A 114 0.42 5.52 -11.06
N PRO A 115 -0.69 5.70 -10.33
CA PRO A 115 -1.86 4.81 -10.43
C PRO A 115 -2.41 4.66 -11.86
N GLU A 116 -2.42 5.75 -12.62
CA GLU A 116 -2.90 5.80 -14.01
C GLU A 116 -1.99 5.09 -15.01
N ASP A 117 -0.72 4.87 -14.66
CA ASP A 117 0.26 4.19 -15.53
C ASP A 117 0.22 2.66 -15.39
N ILE A 118 -0.52 2.13 -14.43
CA ILE A 118 -0.70 0.67 -14.29
C ILE A 118 -1.73 0.19 -15.31
N PRO A 119 -1.34 -0.67 -16.30
CA PRO A 119 -2.24 -1.15 -17.34
C PRO A 119 -3.55 -1.72 -16.75
N GLN A 120 -4.67 -1.41 -17.38
CA GLN A 120 -6.01 -1.76 -16.84
C GLN A 120 -6.26 -3.27 -16.79
N GLU A 121 -5.63 -4.03 -17.68
CA GLU A 121 -5.72 -5.48 -17.77
C GLU A 121 -5.01 -6.21 -16.61
N ILE A 122 -4.11 -5.54 -15.89
CA ILE A 122 -3.40 -6.15 -14.77
C ILE A 122 -4.37 -6.34 -13.60
N SER A 123 -4.51 -7.58 -13.16
CA SER A 123 -5.19 -7.96 -11.93
C SER A 123 -4.18 -8.48 -10.90
N PHE A 124 -4.43 -8.26 -9.63
CA PHE A 124 -3.50 -8.53 -8.54
C PHE A 124 -3.91 -9.76 -7.74
N ASP A 125 -2.93 -10.61 -7.46
CA ASP A 125 -3.09 -11.74 -6.54
C ASP A 125 -2.95 -11.29 -5.09
N LEU A 126 -2.18 -10.20 -4.87
CA LEU A 126 -1.95 -9.63 -3.55
C LEU A 126 -1.90 -8.10 -3.63
N ILE A 127 -2.66 -7.44 -2.77
CA ILE A 127 -2.57 -5.99 -2.54
C ILE A 127 -2.25 -5.77 -1.07
N TRP A 128 -1.15 -5.09 -0.77
CA TRP A 128 -0.86 -4.60 0.57
C TRP A 128 -0.96 -3.09 0.60
N SER A 129 -1.53 -2.53 1.68
CA SER A 129 -1.65 -1.09 1.82
C SER A 129 -1.71 -0.64 3.28
N ASN A 130 -1.07 0.48 3.54
CA ASN A 130 -1.38 1.37 4.64
C ASN A 130 -2.07 2.60 4.03
N PRO A 131 -3.39 2.55 3.79
CA PRO A 131 -4.06 3.51 2.93
C PRO A 131 -4.05 4.92 3.50
N PRO A 132 -4.09 5.96 2.65
CA PRO A 132 -3.99 7.36 3.07
C PRO A 132 -5.29 7.86 3.71
N VAL A 133 -5.55 7.49 4.96
CA VAL A 133 -6.78 7.83 5.71
C VAL A 133 -7.07 9.34 5.82
N ARG A 134 -6.05 10.20 5.62
CA ARG A 134 -6.19 11.67 5.70
C ARG A 134 -6.87 12.31 4.49
N ILE A 135 -7.06 11.57 3.40
CA ILE A 135 -7.77 12.07 2.21
C ILE A 135 -9.28 12.20 2.42
N GLY A 136 -9.78 11.73 3.54
CA GLY A 136 -11.20 11.69 3.87
C GLY A 136 -11.86 10.36 3.51
N LYS A 137 -12.98 10.07 4.21
CA LYS A 137 -13.63 8.76 4.15
C LYS A 137 -14.08 8.38 2.73
N ASN A 138 -14.81 9.27 2.05
CA ASN A 138 -15.36 8.96 0.72
C ASN A 138 -14.26 8.67 -0.29
N LYS A 139 -13.25 9.53 -0.34
CA LYS A 139 -12.12 9.38 -1.24
C LYS A 139 -11.32 8.09 -1.00
N MET A 140 -11.18 7.69 0.26
CA MET A 140 -10.56 6.41 0.60
C MET A 140 -11.42 5.23 0.16
N MET A 141 -12.74 5.33 0.30
CA MET A 141 -13.68 4.31 -0.19
C MET A 141 -13.60 4.18 -1.71
N ASP A 142 -13.61 5.30 -2.44
CA ASP A 142 -13.45 5.32 -3.91
C ASP A 142 -12.13 4.68 -4.35
N LEU A 143 -11.01 5.05 -3.68
CA LEU A 143 -9.70 4.47 -3.93
C LEU A 143 -9.72 2.95 -3.72
N LEU A 144 -10.22 2.49 -2.58
CA LEU A 144 -10.27 1.06 -2.28
C LEU A 144 -11.22 0.30 -3.22
N SER A 145 -12.38 0.86 -3.56
CA SER A 145 -13.29 0.26 -4.54
C SER A 145 -12.58 0.04 -5.88
N LEU A 146 -11.87 1.07 -6.38
CA LEU A 146 -11.11 0.96 -7.64
C LEU A 146 -10.10 -0.20 -7.61
N TRP A 147 -9.28 -0.28 -6.54
CA TRP A 147 -8.18 -1.24 -6.50
C TRP A 147 -8.60 -2.64 -6.04
N LEU A 148 -9.57 -2.78 -5.16
CA LEU A 148 -10.11 -4.09 -4.78
C LEU A 148 -10.78 -4.77 -5.98
N ASN A 149 -11.46 -4.02 -6.87
CA ASN A 149 -12.02 -4.57 -8.09
C ASN A 149 -10.97 -5.12 -9.07
N ARG A 150 -9.69 -4.79 -8.88
CA ARG A 150 -8.57 -5.35 -9.62
C ARG A 150 -7.93 -6.58 -8.97
N LEU A 151 -8.49 -7.11 -7.88
CA LEU A 151 -8.10 -8.42 -7.37
C LEU A 151 -8.49 -9.53 -8.34
N THR A 152 -7.62 -10.53 -8.50
CA THR A 152 -7.99 -11.80 -9.15
C THR A 152 -9.09 -12.50 -8.32
N THR A 153 -9.74 -13.50 -8.88
CA THR A 153 -10.80 -14.25 -8.18
C THR A 153 -10.30 -14.85 -6.85
N SER A 154 -9.06 -15.33 -6.82
CA SER A 154 -8.41 -15.86 -5.60
C SER A 154 -7.53 -14.82 -4.89
N GLY A 155 -7.50 -13.58 -5.38
CA GLY A 155 -6.67 -12.51 -4.86
C GLY A 155 -7.08 -12.06 -3.46
N THR A 156 -6.12 -11.50 -2.75
CA THR A 156 -6.29 -11.03 -1.37
C THR A 156 -5.72 -9.64 -1.21
N ALA A 157 -6.46 -8.74 -0.57
CA ALA A 157 -5.89 -7.49 -0.08
C ALA A 157 -5.67 -7.57 1.44
N VAL A 158 -4.55 -7.01 1.92
CA VAL A 158 -4.28 -6.84 3.35
C VAL A 158 -4.06 -5.36 3.63
N LEU A 159 -4.95 -4.80 4.43
CA LEU A 159 -4.98 -3.38 4.75
C LEU A 159 -4.67 -3.18 6.24
N VAL A 160 -3.80 -2.23 6.56
CA VAL A 160 -3.59 -1.79 7.94
C VAL A 160 -4.23 -0.42 8.14
N VAL A 161 -5.21 -0.33 9.05
CA VAL A 161 -5.97 0.91 9.28
C VAL A 161 -6.04 1.19 10.78
N ASN A 162 -5.83 2.47 11.16
CA ASN A 162 -5.98 2.87 12.55
C ASN A 162 -7.46 2.94 12.94
N LYS A 163 -7.82 2.40 14.12
CA LYS A 163 -9.17 2.40 14.66
C LYS A 163 -9.77 3.81 14.70
N ASN A 164 -9.00 4.77 15.20
CA ASN A 164 -9.44 6.16 15.34
C ASN A 164 -9.62 6.89 14.01
N LEU A 165 -9.14 6.29 12.92
CA LEU A 165 -9.23 6.81 11.55
C LEU A 165 -10.24 6.01 10.70
N GLY A 166 -11.12 5.25 11.34
CA GLY A 166 -12.27 4.66 10.70
C GLY A 166 -12.13 3.18 10.31
N ALA A 167 -11.20 2.42 10.89
CA ALA A 167 -11.01 1.01 10.53
C ALA A 167 -12.30 0.16 10.65
N ASP A 168 -13.06 0.35 11.73
CA ASP A 168 -14.27 -0.44 11.95
C ASP A 168 -15.39 -0.04 10.97
N SER A 169 -15.53 1.25 10.63
CA SER A 169 -16.50 1.71 9.62
C SER A 169 -16.10 1.32 8.20
N LEU A 170 -14.80 1.24 7.92
CA LEU A 170 -14.29 0.77 6.64
C LEU A 170 -14.57 -0.72 6.45
N HIS A 171 -14.39 -1.52 7.51
CA HIS A 171 -14.72 -2.93 7.52
C HIS A 171 -16.20 -3.15 7.13
N VAL A 172 -17.13 -2.49 7.85
CA VAL A 172 -18.58 -2.59 7.58
C VAL A 172 -18.92 -2.13 6.17
N TRP A 173 -18.30 -1.05 5.69
CA TRP A 173 -18.53 -0.58 4.32
C TRP A 173 -18.07 -1.62 3.28
N MET A 174 -16.86 -2.19 3.41
CA MET A 174 -16.39 -3.20 2.46
C MET A 174 -17.33 -4.43 2.44
N GLU A 175 -17.86 -4.86 3.59
CA GLU A 175 -18.86 -5.93 3.64
C GLU A 175 -20.15 -5.53 2.91
N SER A 176 -20.61 -4.29 3.05
CA SER A 176 -21.79 -3.79 2.33
C SER A 176 -21.59 -3.69 0.80
N GLU A 177 -20.34 -3.53 0.35
CA GLU A 177 -19.96 -3.59 -1.07
C GLU A 177 -19.78 -5.04 -1.58
N GLY A 178 -20.06 -6.05 -0.75
CA GLY A 178 -19.99 -7.45 -1.15
C GLY A 178 -18.62 -8.11 -1.00
N TRP A 179 -17.69 -7.50 -0.27
CA TRP A 179 -16.39 -8.11 0.02
C TRP A 179 -16.45 -8.99 1.27
N LYS A 180 -15.71 -10.08 1.26
CA LYS A 180 -15.45 -10.87 2.47
C LYS A 180 -14.31 -10.20 3.23
N VAL A 181 -14.57 -9.73 4.45
CA VAL A 181 -13.59 -9.02 5.27
C VAL A 181 -13.33 -9.76 6.57
N ASN A 182 -12.06 -10.07 6.84
CA ASN A 182 -11.64 -10.69 8.08
C ASN A 182 -10.69 -9.74 8.84
N ARG A 183 -10.93 -9.54 10.13
CA ARG A 183 -9.96 -8.89 11.00
C ARG A 183 -8.94 -9.92 11.45
N LEU A 184 -7.75 -9.91 10.85
CA LEU A 184 -6.67 -10.85 11.15
C LEU A 184 -6.11 -10.62 12.55
N LYS A 185 -5.75 -9.37 12.85
CA LYS A 185 -5.14 -8.97 14.12
C LYS A 185 -5.44 -7.51 14.48
N SER A 186 -5.15 -7.18 15.74
CA SER A 186 -5.22 -5.80 16.25
C SER A 186 -4.00 -5.51 17.11
N PHE A 187 -3.37 -4.35 16.92
CA PHE A 187 -2.19 -3.94 17.68
C PHE A 187 -2.13 -2.42 17.81
N ARG A 188 -1.99 -1.90 19.04
CA ARG A 188 -1.81 -0.46 19.34
C ARG A 188 -2.78 0.48 18.59
N GLY A 189 -4.05 0.08 18.50
CA GLY A 189 -5.07 0.85 17.80
C GLY A 189 -5.14 0.61 16.29
N PHE A 190 -4.25 -0.18 15.72
CA PHE A 190 -4.35 -0.62 14.32
C PHE A 190 -5.18 -1.90 14.19
N ARG A 191 -5.86 -2.03 13.05
CA ARG A 191 -6.55 -3.24 12.60
C ARG A 191 -5.87 -3.72 11.31
N LEU A 192 -5.56 -5.00 11.26
CA LEU A 192 -5.12 -5.68 10.05
C LEU A 192 -6.34 -6.38 9.45
N LEU A 193 -6.76 -5.92 8.29
CA LEU A 193 -7.95 -6.42 7.59
C LEU A 193 -7.53 -7.19 6.35
N GLU A 194 -8.00 -8.42 6.23
CA GLU A 194 -7.92 -9.22 5.01
C GLU A 194 -9.22 -9.04 4.23
N VAL A 195 -9.10 -8.76 2.93
CA VAL A 195 -10.25 -8.54 2.04
C VAL A 195 -10.13 -9.49 0.85
N LYS A 196 -11.20 -10.21 0.56
CA LYS A 196 -11.31 -11.16 -0.56
C LYS A 196 -12.63 -10.97 -1.29
N ARG A 197 -12.70 -11.46 -2.53
CA ARG A 197 -13.99 -11.59 -3.20
C ARG A 197 -14.87 -12.60 -2.44
N ASN A 198 -16.17 -12.34 -2.40
CA ASN A 198 -17.12 -13.40 -2.04
C ASN A 198 -17.11 -14.47 -3.15
N ALA A 199 -17.13 -15.74 -2.73
CA ALA A 199 -17.20 -16.88 -3.65
C ALA A 199 -18.57 -16.96 -4.31
#